data_69cec3891ebeef9b5c0d341a6bffbc11
#
_entry.id   69cec3891ebeef9b5c0d341a6bffbc11
#
_cell.length_a   1.000
_cell.length_b   1.000
_cell.length_c   1.000
_cell.angle_alpha   90.00
_cell.angle_beta   90.00
_cell.angle_gamma   90.00
#
_symmetry.space_group_name_H-M   'P 1'
#
loop_
_entity.id
_entity.type
_entity.pdbx_description
1 polymer ?
#
loop_
_entity_poly.entity_id
_entity_poly.type
_entity_poly.pdbx_seq_one_letter_code
_entity_poly.pdbx_strand_id
1 'polypeptide(L)'
;MKRILITGGAGFIGHHFVVHLLKYTDWEIVVLDRLNYASTGFDRLRDIKVFDGNRVKVFTADFTKPIVEGLAQELGQFDYIVHMGAETHVDNSISNPEPFVIANVVGTMRMLDFARLQSNLTQFVYFSTDEVF
;
A
#
# COMPACT_ATOMS: atom_id res chain seq x y z
N MET A 1 -7.80 17.50 -8.51
CA MET A 1 -7.30 16.87 -7.26
C MET A 1 -6.48 15.64 -7.62
N LYS A 2 -5.31 15.53 -7.03
CA LYS A 2 -4.46 14.36 -7.27
C LYS A 2 -4.91 13.19 -6.41
N ARG A 3 -4.68 11.96 -6.91
CA ARG A 3 -4.99 10.73 -6.20
C ARG A 3 -3.73 9.91 -6.03
N ILE A 4 -3.54 9.37 -4.83
CA ILE A 4 -2.40 8.52 -4.50
C ILE A 4 -2.88 7.17 -3.96
N LEU A 5 -2.29 6.09 -4.44
CA LEU A 5 -2.49 4.75 -3.92
C LEU A 5 -1.29 4.38 -3.05
N ILE A 6 -1.56 3.94 -1.83
CA ILE A 6 -0.53 3.51 -0.88
C ILE A 6 -0.82 2.06 -0.51
N THR A 7 0.08 1.16 -0.85
CA THR A 7 0.01 -0.21 -0.32
C THR A 7 0.74 -0.25 1.01
N GLY A 8 0.20 -1.00 1.97
CA GLY A 8 0.77 -1.04 3.31
C GLY A 8 0.51 0.20 4.13
N GLY A 9 -0.49 1.00 3.75
CA GLY A 9 -0.81 2.25 4.45
C GLY A 9 -1.32 2.07 5.87
N ALA A 10 -1.73 0.85 6.26
CA ALA A 10 -2.12 0.54 7.62
C ALA A 10 -0.93 0.07 8.48
N GLY A 11 0.26 -0.09 7.91
CA GLY A 11 1.47 -0.45 8.64
C GLY A 11 2.04 0.72 9.43
N PHE A 12 3.14 0.47 10.14
CA PHE A 12 3.72 1.48 11.03
C PHE A 12 4.17 2.73 10.26
N ILE A 13 4.99 2.56 9.22
CA ILE A 13 5.45 3.70 8.42
C ILE A 13 4.30 4.25 7.57
N GLY A 14 3.50 3.35 7.01
CA GLY A 14 2.41 3.74 6.09
C GLY A 14 1.39 4.65 6.72
N HIS A 15 0.97 4.38 7.97
CA HIS A 15 -0.05 5.22 8.59
C HIS A 15 0.49 6.62 8.92
N HIS A 16 1.78 6.74 9.26
CA HIS A 16 2.41 8.05 9.44
C HIS A 16 2.50 8.82 8.12
N PHE A 17 2.74 8.10 7.02
CA PHE A 17 2.75 8.73 5.70
C PHE A 17 1.36 9.27 5.33
N VAL A 18 0.30 8.50 5.64
CA VAL A 18 -1.08 8.96 5.42
C VAL A 18 -1.34 10.25 6.18
N VAL A 19 -0.93 10.32 7.46
CA VAL A 19 -1.08 11.54 8.25
C VAL A 19 -0.35 12.71 7.61
N HIS A 20 0.87 12.48 7.16
CA HIS A 20 1.67 13.50 6.50
C HIS A 20 0.96 14.06 5.26
N LEU A 21 0.43 13.18 4.43
CA LEU A 21 -0.29 13.59 3.23
C LEU A 21 -1.57 14.37 3.55
N LEU A 22 -2.30 13.96 4.59
CA LEU A 22 -3.49 14.69 5.02
C LEU A 22 -3.16 16.09 5.48
N LYS A 23 -2.00 16.26 6.12
CA LYS A 23 -1.58 17.56 6.66
C LYS A 23 -1.07 18.51 5.58
N TYR A 24 -0.34 17.99 4.60
CA TYR A 24 0.41 18.82 3.65
C TYR A 24 -0.14 18.83 2.23
N THR A 25 -1.19 18.04 1.94
CA THR A 25 -1.79 17.99 0.61
C THR A 25 -3.31 18.05 0.70
N ASP A 26 -3.96 18.30 -0.44
CA ASP A 26 -5.40 18.15 -0.61
C ASP A 26 -5.77 16.86 -1.36
N TRP A 27 -4.83 15.92 -1.47
CA TRP A 27 -4.98 14.74 -2.29
C TRP A 27 -6.00 13.76 -1.74
N GLU A 28 -6.64 13.00 -2.62
CA GLU A 28 -7.41 11.83 -2.24
C GLU A 28 -6.44 10.65 -2.04
N ILE A 29 -6.57 9.99 -0.90
CA ILE A 29 -5.66 8.92 -0.48
C ILE A 29 -6.43 7.62 -0.46
N VAL A 30 -5.92 6.62 -1.19
CA VAL A 30 -6.46 5.27 -1.20
C VAL A 30 -5.41 4.33 -0.63
N VAL A 31 -5.79 3.57 0.39
CA VAL A 31 -4.92 2.61 1.05
C VAL A 31 -5.36 1.21 0.64
N LEU A 32 -4.41 0.41 0.18
CA LEU A 32 -4.60 -1.00 -0.12
C LEU A 32 -3.70 -1.80 0.81
N ASP A 33 -4.28 -2.63 1.66
CA ASP A 33 -3.53 -3.36 2.67
C ASP A 33 -4.10 -4.76 2.86
N ARG A 34 -3.23 -5.72 3.12
CA ARG A 34 -3.64 -7.08 3.46
C ARG A 34 -4.08 -7.19 4.92
N LEU A 35 -3.68 -6.23 5.75
CA LEU A 35 -3.94 -6.23 7.19
C LEU A 35 -3.40 -7.50 7.85
N ASN A 36 -2.16 -7.87 7.50
CA ASN A 36 -1.52 -9.05 8.06
C ASN A 36 -1.10 -8.83 9.51
N TYR A 37 -0.49 -9.86 10.12
CA TYR A 37 -0.11 -9.84 11.54
C TYR A 37 0.90 -8.74 11.91
N ALA A 38 1.65 -8.22 10.95
CA ALA A 38 2.64 -7.17 11.18
C ALA A 38 2.01 -5.79 11.32
N SER A 39 0.72 -5.69 11.04
CA SER A 39 -0.02 -4.44 11.05
C SER A 39 -1.12 -4.50 12.10
N THR A 40 -1.32 -3.41 12.83
CA THR A 40 -2.51 -3.26 13.67
C THR A 40 -3.69 -2.76 12.85
N GLY A 41 -3.50 -2.65 11.53
CA GLY A 41 -4.56 -2.46 10.57
C GLY A 41 -5.38 -1.20 10.80
N PHE A 42 -6.69 -1.39 10.80
CA PHE A 42 -7.61 -0.27 10.95
C PHE A 42 -7.43 0.48 12.27
N ASP A 43 -6.90 -0.16 13.32
CA ASP A 43 -6.74 0.49 14.61
C ASP A 43 -5.75 1.66 14.53
N ARG A 44 -4.64 1.49 13.82
CA ARG A 44 -3.67 2.58 13.63
C ARG A 44 -4.28 3.75 12.89
N LEU A 45 -5.03 3.48 11.83
CA LEU A 45 -5.69 4.54 11.05
C LEU A 45 -6.81 5.19 11.87
N ARG A 46 -7.55 4.40 12.65
CA ARG A 46 -8.61 4.91 13.51
C ARG A 46 -8.04 5.83 14.61
N ASP A 47 -6.90 5.46 15.19
CA ASP A 47 -6.27 6.26 16.24
C ASP A 47 -5.87 7.64 15.75
N ILE A 48 -5.53 7.77 14.48
CA ILE A 48 -5.21 9.08 13.88
C ILE A 48 -6.43 9.73 13.22
N LYS A 49 -7.60 9.13 13.37
CA LYS A 49 -8.90 9.68 12.93
C LYS A 49 -9.00 9.93 11.42
N VAL A 50 -8.28 9.18 10.62
CA VAL A 50 -8.30 9.38 9.17
C VAL A 50 -9.58 8.90 8.53
N PHE A 51 -10.33 7.99 9.18
CA PHE A 51 -11.60 7.51 8.65
C PHE A 51 -12.73 8.53 8.71
N ASP A 52 -12.56 9.55 9.51
CA ASP A 52 -13.57 10.61 9.63
C ASP A 52 -13.56 11.57 8.43
N GLY A 53 -12.50 11.47 7.61
CA GLY A 53 -12.37 12.34 6.44
C GLY A 53 -12.87 11.65 5.17
N ASN A 54 -13.35 12.47 4.23
CA ASN A 54 -13.77 11.97 2.92
C ASN A 54 -12.58 11.73 1.99
N ARG A 55 -11.37 11.98 2.46
CA ARG A 55 -10.16 11.95 1.65
C ARG A 55 -9.41 10.63 1.71
N VAL A 56 -9.72 9.76 2.69
CA VAL A 56 -9.04 8.48 2.85
C VAL A 56 -10.02 7.35 2.66
N LYS A 57 -9.72 6.44 1.72
CA LYS A 57 -10.47 5.22 1.48
C LYS A 57 -9.54 4.04 1.69
N VAL A 58 -10.02 2.99 2.37
CA VAL A 58 -9.22 1.81 2.67
C VAL A 58 -9.87 0.59 2.02
N PHE A 59 -9.06 -0.14 1.27
CA PHE A 59 -9.45 -1.41 0.67
C PHE A 59 -8.58 -2.52 1.25
N THR A 60 -9.18 -3.65 1.59
CA THR A 60 -8.45 -4.84 2.01
C THR A 60 -8.33 -5.79 0.83
N ALA A 61 -7.11 -6.10 0.44
CA ALA A 61 -6.87 -7.02 -0.66
C ALA A 61 -5.47 -7.62 -0.56
N ASP A 62 -5.34 -8.83 -1.11
CA ASP A 62 -4.06 -9.51 -1.22
C ASP A 62 -3.40 -9.10 -2.54
N PHE A 63 -2.44 -8.17 -2.47
CA PHE A 63 -1.76 -7.69 -3.66
C PHE A 63 -0.74 -8.70 -4.20
N THR A 64 -0.58 -9.88 -3.59
CA THR A 64 0.17 -10.98 -4.20
C THR A 64 -0.64 -11.71 -5.28
N LYS A 65 -1.93 -11.43 -5.35
CA LYS A 65 -2.83 -11.93 -6.38
C LYS A 65 -3.04 -10.88 -7.45
N PRO A 66 -3.38 -11.27 -8.68
CA PRO A 66 -3.75 -10.27 -9.70
C PRO A 66 -4.91 -9.40 -9.20
N ILE A 67 -4.82 -8.12 -9.45
CA ILE A 67 -5.94 -7.22 -9.15
C ILE A 67 -7.01 -7.48 -10.19
N VAL A 68 -8.15 -8.02 -9.72
CA VAL A 68 -9.27 -8.34 -10.60
C VAL A 68 -9.87 -7.06 -11.18
N GLU A 69 -10.49 -7.19 -12.35
CA GLU A 69 -11.03 -6.03 -13.07
C GLU A 69 -12.00 -5.22 -12.23
N GLY A 70 -12.88 -5.87 -11.46
CA GLY A 70 -13.83 -5.16 -10.59
C GLY A 70 -13.14 -4.29 -9.56
N LEU A 71 -12.09 -4.81 -8.91
CA LEU A 71 -11.31 -4.02 -7.96
C LEU A 71 -10.54 -2.90 -8.65
N ALA A 72 -9.97 -3.19 -9.81
CA ALA A 72 -9.24 -2.17 -10.58
C ALA A 72 -10.15 -1.01 -10.95
N GLN A 73 -11.38 -1.30 -11.37
CA GLN A 73 -12.37 -0.26 -11.68
C GLN A 73 -12.76 0.55 -10.45
N GLU A 74 -12.94 -0.13 -9.32
CA GLU A 74 -13.30 0.53 -8.06
C GLU A 74 -12.17 1.43 -7.56
N LEU A 75 -10.92 0.98 -7.67
CA LEU A 75 -9.75 1.79 -7.32
C LEU A 75 -9.61 3.00 -8.24
N GLY A 76 -9.79 2.82 -9.53
CA GLY A 76 -9.73 3.90 -10.52
C GLY A 76 -8.32 4.27 -10.93
N GLN A 77 -8.13 5.53 -11.32
CA GLN A 77 -6.87 6.05 -11.82
C GLN A 77 -6.12 6.84 -10.73
N PHE A 78 -4.80 6.76 -10.76
CA PHE A 78 -3.95 7.41 -9.77
C PHE A 78 -2.86 8.25 -10.45
N ASP A 79 -2.48 9.32 -9.78
CA ASP A 79 -1.31 10.13 -10.18
C ASP A 79 -0.02 9.55 -9.61
N TYR A 80 -0.10 8.97 -8.41
CA TYR A 80 1.05 8.39 -7.71
C TYR A 80 0.67 7.05 -7.11
N ILE A 81 1.62 6.10 -7.13
CA ILE A 81 1.52 4.83 -6.42
C ILE A 81 2.76 4.70 -5.55
N VAL A 82 2.56 4.47 -4.25
CA VAL A 82 3.64 4.21 -3.30
C VAL A 82 3.44 2.80 -2.74
N HIS A 83 4.35 1.91 -3.08
CA HIS A 83 4.28 0.52 -2.67
C HIS A 83 5.14 0.29 -1.43
N MET A 84 4.47 0.16 -0.28
CA MET A 84 5.09 -0.08 1.02
C MET A 84 4.67 -1.42 1.61
N GLY A 85 3.82 -2.16 0.91
CA GLY A 85 3.27 -3.43 1.39
C GLY A 85 4.23 -4.58 1.19
N ALA A 86 5.04 -4.86 2.20
CA ALA A 86 6.01 -5.94 2.19
C ALA A 86 6.10 -6.59 3.56
N GLU A 87 6.54 -7.86 3.58
CA GLU A 87 6.88 -8.52 4.84
C GLU A 87 8.26 -8.07 5.27
N THR A 88 8.39 -7.69 6.56
CA THR A 88 9.61 -7.06 7.07
C THR A 88 10.21 -7.77 8.29
N HIS A 89 9.62 -8.87 8.76
CA HIS A 89 10.13 -9.61 9.92
C HIS A 89 11.25 -10.55 9.51
N VAL A 90 12.49 -10.10 9.61
CA VAL A 90 13.68 -10.80 9.12
C VAL A 90 13.82 -12.20 9.76
N ASP A 91 13.62 -12.31 11.06
CA ASP A 91 13.75 -13.59 11.77
C ASP A 91 12.77 -14.63 11.24
N ASN A 92 11.54 -14.21 10.96
CA ASN A 92 10.54 -15.09 10.36
C ASN A 92 10.91 -15.47 8.93
N SER A 93 11.56 -14.56 8.18
CA SER A 93 11.97 -14.85 6.81
C SER A 93 13.06 -15.93 6.74
N ILE A 94 13.90 -16.03 7.76
CA ILE A 94 14.94 -17.06 7.82
C ILE A 94 14.33 -18.44 8.04
N SER A 95 13.33 -18.55 8.94
CA SER A 95 12.70 -19.83 9.25
C SER A 95 11.67 -20.26 8.21
N ASN A 96 11.01 -19.31 7.53
CA ASN A 96 9.98 -19.59 6.53
C ASN A 96 10.01 -18.50 5.45
N PRO A 97 10.91 -18.63 4.45
CA PRO A 97 11.13 -17.55 3.49
C PRO A 97 10.04 -17.41 2.42
N GLU A 98 9.29 -18.47 2.12
CA GLU A 98 8.36 -18.43 0.98
C GLU A 98 7.33 -17.32 1.05
N PRO A 99 6.61 -17.09 2.18
CA PRO A 99 5.66 -15.97 2.23
C PRO A 99 6.31 -14.62 2.01
N PHE A 100 7.57 -14.45 2.42
CA PHE A 100 8.30 -13.20 2.24
C PHE A 100 8.69 -12.97 0.78
N VAL A 101 9.10 -14.03 0.08
CA VAL A 101 9.37 -13.94 -1.36
C VAL A 101 8.09 -13.61 -2.11
N ILE A 102 6.99 -14.29 -1.79
CA ILE A 102 5.69 -14.02 -2.44
C ILE A 102 5.27 -12.58 -2.18
N ALA A 103 5.31 -12.12 -0.94
CA ALA A 103 4.89 -10.76 -0.62
C ALA A 103 5.80 -9.71 -1.27
N ASN A 104 7.10 -9.89 -1.20
CA ASN A 104 8.06 -8.87 -1.59
C ASN A 104 8.38 -8.88 -3.09
N VAL A 105 8.39 -10.04 -3.73
CA VAL A 105 8.69 -10.16 -5.16
C VAL A 105 7.42 -10.19 -5.98
N VAL A 106 6.54 -11.16 -5.71
CA VAL A 106 5.30 -11.31 -6.49
C VAL A 106 4.36 -10.15 -6.25
N GLY A 107 4.24 -9.69 -5.00
CA GLY A 107 3.41 -8.53 -4.67
C GLY A 107 3.85 -7.28 -5.40
N THR A 108 5.16 -7.03 -5.45
CA THR A 108 5.72 -5.89 -6.19
C THR A 108 5.44 -6.01 -7.68
N MET A 109 5.62 -7.22 -8.25
CA MET A 109 5.29 -7.47 -9.65
C MET A 109 3.82 -7.16 -9.96
N ARG A 110 2.90 -7.61 -9.09
CA ARG A 110 1.46 -7.35 -9.28
C ARG A 110 1.15 -5.86 -9.23
N MET A 111 1.81 -5.14 -8.33
CA MET A 111 1.60 -3.69 -8.25
C MET A 111 2.17 -2.96 -9.46
N LEU A 112 3.29 -3.43 -10.00
CA LEU A 112 3.82 -2.88 -11.26
C LEU A 112 2.91 -3.17 -12.43
N ASP A 113 2.29 -4.36 -12.48
CA ASP A 113 1.30 -4.67 -13.50
C ASP A 113 0.10 -3.73 -13.42
N PHE A 114 -0.38 -3.46 -12.20
CA PHE A 114 -1.45 -2.49 -12.00
C PHE A 114 -1.03 -1.08 -12.46
N ALA A 115 0.20 -0.68 -12.13
CA ALA A 115 0.72 0.63 -12.52
C ALA A 115 0.77 0.80 -14.04
N ARG A 116 1.07 -0.27 -14.77
CA ARG A 116 1.10 -0.22 -16.25
C ARG A 116 -0.26 0.04 -16.87
N LEU A 117 -1.34 -0.23 -16.14
CA LEU A 117 -2.70 0.03 -16.61
C LEU A 117 -3.14 1.47 -16.36
N GLN A 118 -2.34 2.25 -15.66
CA GLN A 118 -2.68 3.64 -15.35
C GLN A 118 -2.38 4.54 -16.56
N SER A 119 -3.33 5.42 -16.91
CA SER A 119 -3.19 6.29 -18.07
C SER A 119 -2.29 7.50 -17.80
N ASN A 120 -2.33 8.04 -16.60
CA ASN A 120 -1.68 9.30 -16.25
C ASN A 120 -0.80 9.22 -15.01
N LEU A 121 -0.26 8.03 -14.72
CA LEU A 121 0.60 7.86 -13.56
C LEU A 121 1.86 8.70 -13.70
N THR A 122 2.11 9.57 -12.72
CA THR A 122 3.29 10.41 -12.70
C THR A 122 4.50 9.66 -12.17
N GLN A 123 4.30 8.87 -11.10
CA GLN A 123 5.42 8.19 -10.44
C GLN A 123 4.96 6.96 -9.68
N PHE A 124 5.78 5.92 -9.72
CA PHE A 124 5.68 4.74 -8.85
C PHE A 124 6.89 4.74 -7.94
N VAL A 125 6.66 4.69 -6.63
CA VAL A 125 7.72 4.67 -5.62
C VAL A 125 7.66 3.35 -4.88
N TYR A 126 8.77 2.63 -4.84
CA TYR A 126 8.91 1.40 -4.10
C TYR A 126 9.80 1.63 -2.88
N PHE A 127 9.27 1.31 -1.69
CA PHE A 127 10.05 1.41 -0.45
C PHE A 127 10.90 0.17 -0.29
N SER A 128 12.20 0.38 -0.24
CA SER A 128 13.19 -0.65 0.03
C SER A 128 13.88 -0.36 1.36
N THR A 129 14.60 -1.35 1.89
CA THR A 129 15.32 -1.19 3.14
C THR A 129 16.81 -1.41 2.91
N ASP A 130 17.64 -1.02 3.89
CA ASP A 130 19.08 -1.25 3.86
C ASP A 130 19.43 -2.75 3.98
N GLU A 131 18.50 -3.58 4.40
CA GLU A 131 18.69 -5.03 4.47
C GLU A 131 18.75 -5.71 3.10
N VAL A 132 18.43 -4.99 2.03
CA VAL A 132 18.59 -5.47 0.67
C VAL A 132 20.08 -5.53 0.26
N PHE A 133 20.90 -4.73 0.88
CA PHE A 133 22.33 -4.60 0.53
C PHE A 133 23.27 -5.31 1.51
#